data_f41dee569bbcecc5fec0923b63345bb5
#
_entry.id   f41dee569bbcecc5fec0923b63345bb5
#
_cell.length_a   1.000
_cell.length_b   1.000
_cell.length_c   1.000
_cell.angle_alpha   90.00
_cell.angle_beta   90.00
_cell.angle_gamma   90.00
#
_symmetry.space_group_name_H-M   'P 1'
#
loop_
_entity.id
_entity.type
_entity.pdbx_description
1 polymer ?
#
loop_
_entity_poly.entity_id
_entity_poly.type
_entity_poly.pdbx_seq_one_letter_code
_entity_poly.pdbx_strand_id
1 'polypeptide(L)'
;MLASTQFTSVVIAQCDDVTFESLTNPGPFEVQTLNQSDGIRNGPDYFGATIYYPTNANPPFASIAIVPGFTAQPSSVENWGPFYASHGIVTIIIGTNNIFDFPEARAYALLDALETIRYENTRATSPLEGALNLAQLAVSGHSMGGGGAQRAAVLDSSIAGVVALCPFLINTNLNHGSPVLIFSGQNDPTAPPSTQADIHYNSTPEETDKLLFEVENGYHSVANSPTGGNGVIGKVALSWIKLYVEKNDCYCPLLTENLLLNPTEASKVEYNFECELLGINTTQQSIKVYPNPTNNLINLKINEN
;
A
#
# COMPACT_ATOMS: atom_id res chain seq x y z
N MET A 1 -2.22 -53.82 12.66
CA MET A 1 -1.66 -52.47 12.41
C MET A 1 -2.80 -51.59 11.99
N LEU A 2 -3.26 -50.71 12.87
CA LEU A 2 -4.30 -49.73 12.57
C LEU A 2 -3.58 -48.46 12.06
N ALA A 3 -3.81 -48.09 10.81
CA ALA A 3 -3.30 -46.84 10.23
C ALA A 3 -4.15 -45.68 10.77
N SER A 4 -3.53 -44.79 11.55
CA SER A 4 -4.10 -43.54 11.99
C SER A 4 -4.02 -42.55 10.84
N THR A 5 -5.14 -42.25 10.20
CA THR A 5 -5.27 -41.11 9.27
C THR A 5 -5.40 -39.84 10.10
N GLN A 6 -4.37 -39.02 10.12
CA GLN A 6 -4.46 -37.67 10.64
C GLN A 6 -5.19 -36.77 9.59
N PHE A 7 -6.37 -36.34 9.95
CA PHE A 7 -7.05 -35.25 9.21
C PHE A 7 -6.45 -33.94 9.68
N THR A 8 -5.65 -33.28 8.84
CA THR A 8 -5.31 -31.85 9.01
C THR A 8 -6.54 -31.05 8.61
N SER A 9 -7.24 -30.48 9.59
CA SER A 9 -8.25 -29.47 9.34
C SER A 9 -7.55 -28.21 8.81
N VAL A 10 -7.76 -27.86 7.55
CA VAL A 10 -7.42 -26.54 7.02
C VAL A 10 -8.40 -25.57 7.67
N VAL A 11 -7.89 -24.71 8.54
CA VAL A 11 -8.66 -23.57 9.06
C VAL A 11 -8.73 -22.57 7.91
N ILE A 12 -9.87 -22.52 7.24
CA ILE A 12 -10.18 -21.44 6.27
C ILE A 12 -10.32 -20.17 7.11
N ALA A 13 -9.48 -19.18 6.90
CA ALA A 13 -9.63 -17.89 7.53
C ALA A 13 -10.99 -17.31 7.08
N GLN A 14 -11.87 -17.01 8.04
CA GLN A 14 -13.17 -16.41 7.76
C GLN A 14 -12.92 -14.93 7.46
N CYS A 15 -13.14 -14.51 6.21
CA CYS A 15 -12.90 -13.14 5.75
C CYS A 15 -14.17 -12.28 5.72
N ASP A 16 -15.28 -12.78 6.27
CA ASP A 16 -16.62 -12.17 6.15
C ASP A 16 -16.70 -10.74 6.73
N ASP A 17 -15.80 -10.39 7.66
CA ASP A 17 -15.77 -9.07 8.30
C ASP A 17 -14.91 -8.05 7.53
N VAL A 18 -14.20 -8.46 6.47
CA VAL A 18 -13.33 -7.58 5.69
C VAL A 18 -14.07 -7.08 4.46
N THR A 19 -14.60 -5.87 4.55
CA THR A 19 -15.32 -5.18 3.47
C THR A 19 -14.82 -3.74 3.32
N PHE A 20 -15.12 -3.07 2.21
CA PHE A 20 -14.79 -1.64 2.06
C PHE A 20 -15.46 -0.76 3.14
N GLU A 21 -16.64 -1.15 3.60
CA GLU A 21 -17.38 -0.44 4.66
C GLU A 21 -16.68 -0.60 6.00
N SER A 22 -16.03 -1.75 6.26
CA SER A 22 -15.29 -1.98 7.52
C SER A 22 -13.98 -1.18 7.58
N LEU A 23 -13.47 -0.68 6.45
CA LEU A 23 -12.26 0.14 6.39
C LEU A 23 -12.59 1.62 6.69
N THR A 24 -12.82 1.90 7.95
CA THR A 24 -13.21 3.24 8.41
C THR A 24 -12.00 4.18 8.55
N ASN A 25 -12.26 5.48 8.64
CA ASN A 25 -11.25 6.48 9.00
C ASN A 25 -11.83 7.40 10.10
N PRO A 26 -11.30 7.35 11.33
CA PRO A 26 -10.19 6.49 11.78
C PRO A 26 -10.56 5.00 11.85
N GLY A 27 -9.53 4.14 11.94
CA GLY A 27 -9.65 2.72 12.24
C GLY A 27 -9.98 2.45 13.71
N PRO A 28 -9.99 1.15 14.12
CA PRO A 28 -10.48 0.75 15.45
C PRO A 28 -9.51 1.02 16.61
N PHE A 29 -8.24 1.35 16.34
CA PHE A 29 -7.23 1.47 17.39
C PHE A 29 -6.95 2.93 17.77
N GLU A 30 -6.66 3.14 19.05
CA GLU A 30 -6.16 4.42 19.55
C GLU A 30 -4.72 4.65 19.09
N VAL A 31 -4.36 5.91 18.83
CA VAL A 31 -3.06 6.29 18.28
C VAL A 31 -2.32 7.22 19.24
N GLN A 32 -1.03 6.93 19.42
CA GLN A 32 -0.09 7.84 20.07
C GLN A 32 1.10 8.13 19.14
N THR A 33 1.93 9.11 19.52
CA THR A 33 3.06 9.56 18.72
C THR A 33 4.36 9.56 19.52
N LEU A 34 5.47 9.38 18.80
CA LEU A 34 6.83 9.66 19.24
C LEU A 34 7.48 10.64 18.29
N ASN A 35 8.32 11.52 18.82
CA ASN A 35 9.13 12.46 18.06
C ASN A 35 10.56 12.56 18.65
N GLN A 36 11.41 13.46 18.14
CA GLN A 36 12.78 13.58 18.62
C GLN A 36 12.88 13.90 20.13
N SER A 37 11.90 14.60 20.71
CA SER A 37 11.90 14.88 22.17
C SER A 37 11.67 13.62 22.99
N ASP A 38 11.09 12.55 22.41
CA ASP A 38 10.89 11.26 23.03
C ASP A 38 12.08 10.30 22.80
N GLY A 39 13.16 10.81 22.18
CA GLY A 39 14.42 10.12 22.00
C GLY A 39 14.50 9.27 20.72
N ILE A 40 13.59 9.42 19.76
CA ILE A 40 13.81 8.80 18.45
C ILE A 40 14.99 9.45 17.76
N ARG A 41 15.77 8.63 17.02
CA ARG A 41 16.91 9.15 16.28
C ARG A 41 16.46 10.08 15.15
N ASN A 42 17.32 11.03 14.82
CA ASN A 42 17.28 11.75 13.56
C ASN A 42 18.39 11.17 12.68
N GLY A 43 18.02 10.55 11.57
CA GLY A 43 19.00 9.87 10.72
C GLY A 43 19.91 10.83 9.98
N PRO A 44 21.00 10.35 9.35
CA PRO A 44 21.82 11.21 8.50
C PRO A 44 21.11 11.65 7.22
N ASP A 45 20.19 10.85 6.69
CA ASP A 45 19.57 11.06 5.38
C ASP A 45 18.19 11.72 5.42
N TYR A 46 17.63 11.98 6.61
CA TYR A 46 16.38 12.72 6.80
C TYR A 46 16.47 13.72 7.96
N PHE A 47 15.56 14.68 7.99
CA PHE A 47 15.46 15.68 9.05
C PHE A 47 14.05 15.74 9.64
N GLY A 48 13.95 15.41 10.92
CA GLY A 48 12.68 15.40 11.65
C GLY A 48 11.80 14.18 11.30
N ALA A 49 11.22 13.58 12.33
CA ALA A 49 10.31 12.47 12.18
C ALA A 49 9.23 12.49 13.26
N THR A 50 8.06 11.96 12.91
CA THR A 50 7.00 11.58 13.85
C THR A 50 6.63 10.13 13.59
N ILE A 51 6.65 9.30 14.63
CA ILE A 51 6.16 7.94 14.60
C ILE A 51 4.77 7.92 15.21
N TYR A 52 3.79 7.37 14.46
CA TYR A 52 2.43 7.11 14.92
C TYR A 52 2.30 5.61 15.18
N TYR A 53 1.73 5.24 16.32
CA TYR A 53 1.61 3.83 16.70
C TYR A 53 0.31 3.53 17.46
N PRO A 54 -0.23 2.29 17.33
CA PRO A 54 -1.42 1.88 18.05
C PRO A 54 -1.10 1.57 19.53
N THR A 55 -2.02 1.88 20.46
CA THR A 55 -1.83 1.62 21.90
C THR A 55 -2.67 0.47 22.44
N ASN A 56 -3.79 0.14 21.80
CA ASN A 56 -4.72 -0.92 22.22
C ASN A 56 -4.83 -2.06 21.21
N ALA A 57 -3.79 -2.23 20.36
CA ALA A 57 -3.64 -3.34 19.43
C ALA A 57 -2.58 -4.35 19.91
N ASN A 58 -2.59 -5.55 19.36
CA ASN A 58 -1.64 -6.59 19.74
C ASN A 58 -0.43 -6.62 18.78
N PRO A 59 0.81 -6.55 19.26
CA PRO A 59 2.01 -6.75 18.45
C PRO A 59 2.15 -8.22 17.98
N PRO A 60 3.04 -8.51 16.99
CA PRO A 60 3.95 -7.57 16.35
C PRO A 60 3.30 -6.76 15.22
N PHE A 61 3.73 -5.50 15.07
CA PHE A 61 3.17 -4.56 14.08
C PHE A 61 4.01 -4.49 12.81
N ALA A 62 3.35 -4.43 11.66
CA ALA A 62 3.96 -3.96 10.42
C ALA A 62 4.29 -2.47 10.51
N SER A 63 5.20 -1.98 9.64
CA SER A 63 5.58 -0.57 9.65
C SER A 63 5.70 0.01 8.24
N ILE A 64 5.44 1.33 8.12
CA ILE A 64 5.57 2.07 6.88
C ILE A 64 6.27 3.40 7.09
N ALA A 65 7.26 3.72 6.24
CA ALA A 65 7.91 5.02 6.21
C ALA A 65 7.35 5.88 5.08
N ILE A 66 7.06 7.16 5.36
CA ILE A 66 6.42 8.07 4.40
C ILE A 66 7.21 9.39 4.30
N VAL A 67 7.49 9.83 3.06
CA VAL A 67 8.21 11.06 2.76
C VAL A 67 7.38 11.98 1.86
N PRO A 68 7.38 13.32 2.08
CA PRO A 68 6.67 14.28 1.24
C PRO A 68 7.33 14.48 -0.13
N GLY A 69 6.70 15.28 -0.99
CA GLY A 69 7.19 15.67 -2.31
C GLY A 69 8.19 16.84 -2.31
N PHE A 70 8.55 17.30 -3.51
CA PHE A 70 9.45 18.45 -3.72
C PHE A 70 8.88 19.71 -3.10
N THR A 71 9.69 20.47 -2.36
CA THR A 71 9.33 21.67 -1.60
C THR A 71 8.28 21.47 -0.49
N ALA A 72 7.80 20.24 -0.29
CA ALA A 72 6.78 19.95 0.70
C ALA A 72 7.37 19.60 2.07
N GLN A 73 6.61 19.90 3.12
CA GLN A 73 6.89 19.55 4.50
C GLN A 73 6.16 18.24 4.88
N PRO A 74 6.56 17.55 5.97
CA PRO A 74 5.87 16.36 6.48
C PRO A 74 4.36 16.54 6.65
N SER A 75 3.92 17.74 7.05
CA SER A 75 2.50 18.08 7.21
C SER A 75 1.65 17.89 5.96
N SER A 76 2.27 17.86 4.76
CA SER A 76 1.53 17.63 3.51
C SER A 76 1.02 16.19 3.34
N VAL A 77 1.59 15.23 4.10
CA VAL A 77 1.23 13.81 4.08
C VAL A 77 0.91 13.27 5.49
N GLU A 78 0.80 14.17 6.46
CA GLU A 78 0.69 13.84 7.89
C GLU A 78 -0.54 12.98 8.21
N ASN A 79 -1.64 13.17 7.50
CA ASN A 79 -2.88 12.43 7.74
C ASN A 79 -2.75 10.91 7.51
N TRP A 80 -1.73 10.45 6.79
CA TRP A 80 -1.43 9.04 6.64
C TRP A 80 -0.93 8.40 7.92
N GLY A 81 -0.26 9.16 8.81
CA GLY A 81 0.26 8.66 10.07
C GLY A 81 -0.82 8.08 10.98
N PRO A 82 -1.77 8.90 11.48
CA PRO A 82 -2.85 8.41 12.34
C PRO A 82 -3.77 7.42 11.61
N PHE A 83 -3.96 7.55 10.29
CA PHE A 83 -4.76 6.60 9.53
C PHE A 83 -4.20 5.18 9.62
N TYR A 84 -2.97 4.95 9.18
CA TYR A 84 -2.37 3.62 9.24
C TYR A 84 -2.21 3.11 10.68
N ALA A 85 -1.80 3.97 11.61
CA ALA A 85 -1.65 3.58 13.01
C ALA A 85 -2.97 3.15 13.64
N SER A 86 -4.09 3.80 13.32
CA SER A 86 -5.42 3.37 13.78
C SER A 86 -5.87 2.01 13.21
N HIS A 87 -5.17 1.51 12.20
CA HIS A 87 -5.34 0.17 11.63
C HIS A 87 -4.25 -0.83 12.04
N GLY A 88 -3.43 -0.49 13.04
CA GLY A 88 -2.42 -1.40 13.58
C GLY A 88 -1.06 -1.36 12.86
N ILE A 89 -0.80 -0.37 12.01
CA ILE A 89 0.44 -0.25 11.23
C ILE A 89 1.25 0.93 11.76
N VAL A 90 2.42 0.67 12.34
CA VAL A 90 3.31 1.74 12.84
C VAL A 90 3.81 2.56 11.66
N THR A 91 3.64 3.87 11.73
CA THR A 91 3.92 4.78 10.63
C THR A 91 4.94 5.83 11.03
N ILE A 92 6.05 5.93 10.31
CA ILE A 92 7.00 7.02 10.46
C ILE A 92 6.87 8.00 9.30
N ILE A 93 6.59 9.27 9.62
CA ILE A 93 6.56 10.37 8.64
C ILE A 93 7.80 11.22 8.86
N ILE A 94 8.59 11.40 7.80
CA ILE A 94 9.88 12.09 7.85
C ILE A 94 9.87 13.36 7.00
N GLY A 95 10.71 14.34 7.40
CA GLY A 95 11.15 15.43 6.54
C GLY A 95 12.40 15.04 5.75
N THR A 96 12.75 15.83 4.75
CA THR A 96 14.03 15.71 4.02
C THR A 96 15.04 16.68 4.57
N ASN A 97 16.34 16.38 4.45
CA ASN A 97 17.42 17.30 4.82
C ASN A 97 17.37 18.61 4.04
N ASN A 98 16.86 18.52 2.80
CA ASN A 98 16.60 19.68 1.95
C ASN A 98 15.24 19.48 1.25
N ILE A 99 14.34 20.44 1.36
CA ILE A 99 13.02 20.37 0.70
C ILE A 99 13.13 20.28 -0.83
N PHE A 100 14.28 20.66 -1.42
CA PHE A 100 14.58 20.57 -2.85
C PHE A 100 15.23 19.23 -3.24
N ASP A 101 15.35 18.26 -2.33
CA ASP A 101 15.87 16.94 -2.62
C ASP A 101 15.09 16.23 -3.73
N PHE A 102 15.83 15.58 -4.63
CA PHE A 102 15.31 14.77 -5.70
C PHE A 102 14.93 13.35 -5.23
N PRO A 103 14.23 12.54 -6.04
CA PRO A 103 13.75 11.22 -5.64
C PRO A 103 14.81 10.28 -5.05
N GLU A 104 16.04 10.28 -5.57
CA GLU A 104 17.12 9.42 -5.04
C GLU A 104 17.47 9.76 -3.58
N ALA A 105 17.58 11.04 -3.23
CA ALA A 105 17.84 11.45 -1.84
C ALA A 105 16.65 11.06 -0.93
N ARG A 106 15.42 11.12 -1.45
CA ARG A 106 14.21 10.69 -0.73
C ARG A 106 14.17 9.17 -0.55
N ALA A 107 14.74 8.41 -1.49
CA ALA A 107 14.90 6.96 -1.33
C ALA A 107 15.84 6.63 -0.16
N TYR A 108 17.00 7.28 -0.07
CA TYR A 108 17.91 7.11 1.08
C TYR A 108 17.28 7.58 2.39
N ALA A 109 16.52 8.68 2.37
CA ALA A 109 15.76 9.15 3.53
C ALA A 109 14.74 8.10 4.04
N LEU A 110 14.04 7.43 3.14
CA LEU A 110 13.12 6.34 3.49
C LEU A 110 13.85 5.13 4.06
N LEU A 111 14.98 4.72 3.46
CA LEU A 111 15.78 3.61 3.98
C LEU A 111 16.30 3.92 5.39
N ASP A 112 16.77 5.14 5.63
CA ASP A 112 17.22 5.58 6.95
C ASP A 112 16.06 5.68 7.96
N ALA A 113 14.86 6.04 7.51
CA ALA A 113 13.64 5.98 8.34
C ALA A 113 13.29 4.54 8.75
N LEU A 114 13.49 3.56 7.86
CA LEU A 114 13.34 2.14 8.21
C LEU A 114 14.40 1.69 9.23
N GLU A 115 15.63 2.20 9.16
CA GLU A 115 16.64 1.97 10.21
C GLU A 115 16.19 2.56 11.55
N THR A 116 15.49 3.70 11.55
CA THR A 116 14.89 4.26 12.76
C THR A 116 13.83 3.34 13.35
N ILE A 117 12.97 2.75 12.52
CA ILE A 117 12.00 1.74 12.95
C ILE A 117 12.71 0.50 13.55
N ARG A 118 13.77 0.01 12.90
CA ARG A 118 14.57 -1.12 13.44
C ARG A 118 15.21 -0.77 14.79
N TYR A 119 15.69 0.46 14.95
CA TYR A 119 16.27 0.93 16.20
C TYR A 119 15.22 1.02 17.31
N GLU A 120 14.01 1.54 17.04
CA GLU A 120 12.92 1.62 18.02
C GLU A 120 12.51 0.25 18.56
N ASN A 121 12.61 -0.81 17.74
CA ASN A 121 12.35 -2.18 18.19
C ASN A 121 13.36 -2.70 19.23
N THR A 122 14.49 -2.05 19.40
CA THR A 122 15.57 -2.44 20.34
C THR A 122 15.83 -1.41 21.42
N ARG A 123 15.27 -0.21 21.32
CA ARG A 123 15.48 0.87 22.28
C ARG A 123 14.66 0.63 23.55
N ALA A 124 15.36 0.34 24.67
CA ALA A 124 14.74 -0.03 25.96
C ALA A 124 13.73 0.97 26.55
N THR A 125 13.75 2.24 26.11
CA THR A 125 12.79 3.26 26.54
C THR A 125 11.67 3.50 25.51
N SER A 126 11.67 2.76 24.40
CA SER A 126 10.64 2.87 23.39
C SER A 126 9.40 2.05 23.75
N PRO A 127 8.18 2.59 23.59
CA PRO A 127 6.98 1.77 23.68
C PRO A 127 6.87 0.72 22.57
N LEU A 128 7.78 0.77 21.58
CA LEU A 128 7.84 -0.16 20.44
C LEU A 128 8.92 -1.24 20.63
N GLU A 129 9.62 -1.30 21.80
CA GLU A 129 10.63 -2.32 22.05
C GLU A 129 10.03 -3.73 21.95
N GLY A 130 10.58 -4.55 21.03
CA GLY A 130 10.10 -5.90 20.75
C GLY A 130 8.71 -6.02 20.11
N ALA A 131 8.11 -4.89 19.71
CA ALA A 131 6.74 -4.85 19.22
C ALA A 131 6.62 -4.80 17.68
N LEU A 132 7.73 -4.74 16.94
CA LEU A 132 7.72 -4.56 15.49
C LEU A 132 8.09 -5.84 14.73
N ASN A 133 7.38 -6.11 13.64
CA ASN A 133 7.76 -7.17 12.71
C ASN A 133 8.71 -6.60 11.64
N LEU A 134 10.00 -6.82 11.81
CA LEU A 134 11.03 -6.27 10.94
C LEU A 134 11.09 -6.89 9.52
N ALA A 135 10.31 -7.95 9.27
CA ALA A 135 10.09 -8.48 7.92
C ALA A 135 8.89 -7.83 7.20
N GLN A 136 8.13 -6.98 7.89
CA GLN A 136 6.92 -6.31 7.40
C GLN A 136 7.12 -4.79 7.34
N LEU A 137 8.13 -4.38 6.57
CA LEU A 137 8.49 -2.97 6.39
C LEU A 137 8.09 -2.49 5.00
N ALA A 138 7.37 -1.38 4.93
CA ALA A 138 6.91 -0.76 3.70
C ALA A 138 7.40 0.69 3.57
N VAL A 139 7.34 1.22 2.36
CA VAL A 139 7.66 2.62 2.06
C VAL A 139 6.57 3.28 1.25
N SER A 140 6.41 4.59 1.46
CA SER A 140 5.45 5.42 0.72
C SER A 140 5.99 6.84 0.55
N GLY A 141 5.37 7.59 -0.32
CA GLY A 141 5.67 9.01 -0.47
C GLY A 141 4.84 9.65 -1.56
N HIS A 142 4.78 10.98 -1.52
CA HIS A 142 4.03 11.77 -2.48
C HIS A 142 4.95 12.40 -3.52
N SER A 143 4.54 12.46 -4.79
CA SER A 143 5.26 13.14 -5.86
C SER A 143 6.69 12.60 -6.01
N MET A 144 7.73 13.44 -5.90
CA MET A 144 9.13 12.97 -5.83
C MET A 144 9.38 12.02 -4.66
N GLY A 145 8.60 12.09 -3.58
CA GLY A 145 8.61 11.09 -2.51
C GLY A 145 8.07 9.74 -2.96
N GLY A 146 7.03 9.71 -3.79
CA GLY A 146 6.49 8.48 -4.39
C GLY A 146 7.46 7.84 -5.39
N GLY A 147 8.17 8.66 -6.16
CA GLY A 147 9.32 8.20 -6.95
C GLY A 147 10.44 7.64 -6.07
N GLY A 148 10.75 8.35 -4.98
CA GLY A 148 11.73 7.91 -3.97
C GLY A 148 11.35 6.58 -3.32
N ALA A 149 10.08 6.36 -3.02
CA ALA A 149 9.60 5.09 -2.44
C ALA A 149 9.85 3.89 -3.39
N GLN A 150 9.57 4.04 -4.68
CA GLN A 150 9.88 3.00 -5.66
C GLN A 150 11.40 2.82 -5.85
N ARG A 151 12.18 3.92 -5.81
CA ARG A 151 13.64 3.84 -5.86
C ARG A 151 14.21 3.15 -4.61
N ALA A 152 13.64 3.37 -3.43
CA ALA A 152 14.02 2.64 -2.21
C ALA A 152 13.85 1.12 -2.38
N ALA A 153 12.76 0.66 -3.01
CA ALA A 153 12.55 -0.76 -3.30
C ALA A 153 13.57 -1.33 -4.33
N VAL A 154 14.08 -0.50 -5.24
CA VAL A 154 15.19 -0.90 -6.12
C VAL A 154 16.50 -1.07 -5.34
N LEU A 155 16.72 -0.25 -4.32
CA LEU A 155 17.95 -0.26 -3.50
C LEU A 155 17.93 -1.32 -2.39
N ASP A 156 16.72 -1.65 -1.87
CA ASP A 156 16.53 -2.62 -0.79
C ASP A 156 15.39 -3.59 -1.13
N SER A 157 15.75 -4.79 -1.53
CA SER A 157 14.79 -5.87 -1.88
C SER A 157 14.06 -6.46 -0.67
N SER A 158 14.40 -6.06 0.56
CA SER A 158 13.70 -6.50 1.78
C SER A 158 12.40 -5.70 2.03
N ILE A 159 12.15 -4.63 1.27
CA ILE A 159 10.92 -3.84 1.36
C ILE A 159 9.73 -4.71 0.95
N ALA A 160 8.79 -4.90 1.88
CA ALA A 160 7.65 -5.80 1.74
C ALA A 160 6.50 -5.21 0.89
N GLY A 161 6.49 -3.89 0.67
CA GLY A 161 5.49 -3.22 -0.16
C GLY A 161 5.74 -1.73 -0.35
N VAL A 162 5.24 -1.20 -1.45
CA VAL A 162 5.36 0.21 -1.84
C VAL A 162 3.98 0.82 -2.08
N VAL A 163 3.77 2.05 -1.59
CA VAL A 163 2.59 2.88 -1.94
C VAL A 163 3.07 4.21 -2.50
N ALA A 164 2.99 4.37 -3.82
CA ALA A 164 3.45 5.55 -4.53
C ALA A 164 2.28 6.53 -4.79
N LEU A 165 2.28 7.67 -4.12
CA LEU A 165 1.21 8.67 -4.11
C LEU A 165 1.49 9.73 -5.18
N CYS A 166 0.81 9.69 -6.32
CA CYS A 166 1.03 10.57 -7.48
C CYS A 166 2.53 10.72 -7.79
N PRO A 167 3.26 9.62 -8.05
CA PRO A 167 4.71 9.62 -8.08
C PRO A 167 5.28 10.45 -9.24
N PHE A 168 6.48 10.99 -9.01
CA PHE A 168 7.26 11.70 -10.03
C PHE A 168 8.70 11.19 -10.07
N LEU A 169 9.17 10.77 -11.25
CA LEU A 169 10.57 10.43 -11.53
C LEU A 169 11.00 11.01 -12.88
N ILE A 170 12.27 11.42 -12.96
CA ILE A 170 12.90 11.79 -14.24
C ILE A 170 13.38 10.53 -14.97
N ASN A 171 13.86 9.54 -14.22
CA ASN A 171 14.35 8.28 -14.77
C ASN A 171 13.64 7.10 -14.08
N THR A 172 12.84 6.37 -14.84
CA THR A 172 11.96 5.30 -14.37
C THR A 172 12.61 3.91 -14.43
N ASN A 173 13.87 3.80 -14.01
CA ASN A 173 14.47 2.47 -13.79
C ASN A 173 13.92 1.88 -12.48
N LEU A 174 12.84 1.08 -12.60
CA LEU A 174 12.05 0.53 -11.48
C LEU A 174 12.14 -1.00 -11.43
N ASN A 175 13.31 -1.55 -11.67
CA ASN A 175 13.56 -3.00 -11.57
C ASN A 175 13.62 -3.44 -10.09
N HIS A 176 12.46 -3.71 -9.49
CA HIS A 176 12.31 -4.25 -8.12
C HIS A 176 11.21 -5.31 -8.06
N GLY A 177 11.30 -6.22 -7.09
CA GLY A 177 10.28 -7.26 -6.85
C GLY A 177 9.31 -6.94 -5.70
N SER A 178 9.39 -5.75 -5.09
CA SER A 178 8.45 -5.35 -4.04
C SER A 178 7.09 -5.00 -4.65
N PRO A 179 5.98 -5.57 -4.16
CA PRO A 179 4.64 -5.21 -4.61
C PRO A 179 4.39 -3.71 -4.55
N VAL A 180 3.83 -3.11 -5.61
CA VAL A 180 3.66 -1.65 -5.71
C VAL A 180 2.25 -1.23 -6.06
N LEU A 181 1.70 -0.34 -5.25
CA LEU A 181 0.48 0.42 -5.52
C LEU A 181 0.85 1.82 -5.98
N ILE A 182 0.33 2.23 -7.13
CA ILE A 182 0.54 3.56 -7.71
C ILE A 182 -0.80 4.28 -7.77
N PHE A 183 -0.90 5.41 -7.09
CA PHE A 183 -2.02 6.34 -7.27
C PHE A 183 -1.67 7.44 -8.27
N SER A 184 -2.63 7.87 -9.06
CA SER A 184 -2.54 9.09 -9.87
C SER A 184 -3.82 9.90 -9.81
N GLY A 185 -3.75 11.17 -10.17
CA GLY A 185 -4.91 12.01 -10.36
C GLY A 185 -5.15 12.23 -11.86
N GLN A 186 -6.36 11.97 -12.35
CA GLN A 186 -6.70 12.09 -13.77
C GLN A 186 -6.34 13.46 -14.37
N ASN A 187 -6.54 14.53 -13.59
CA ASN A 187 -6.29 15.92 -13.99
C ASN A 187 -5.01 16.49 -13.37
N ASP A 188 -4.02 15.64 -13.03
CA ASP A 188 -2.76 16.05 -12.43
C ASP A 188 -1.87 16.79 -13.47
N PRO A 189 -1.62 18.10 -13.32
CA PRO A 189 -0.76 18.85 -14.24
C PRO A 189 0.73 18.77 -13.86
N THR A 190 1.06 18.30 -12.65
CA THR A 190 2.44 18.25 -12.11
C THR A 190 3.11 16.94 -12.41
N ALA A 191 2.37 15.83 -12.23
CA ALA A 191 2.78 14.48 -12.58
C ALA A 191 1.69 13.85 -13.47
N PRO A 192 1.56 14.31 -14.74
CA PRO A 192 0.48 13.83 -15.61
C PRO A 192 0.54 12.28 -15.74
N PRO A 193 -0.60 11.58 -15.58
CA PRO A 193 -0.62 10.11 -15.58
C PRO A 193 0.13 9.49 -16.76
N SER A 194 -0.09 9.99 -17.98
CA SER A 194 0.52 9.46 -19.20
C SER A 194 2.05 9.59 -19.28
N THR A 195 2.66 10.50 -18.50
CA THR A 195 4.10 10.74 -18.47
C THR A 195 4.76 10.30 -17.17
N GLN A 196 3.97 9.95 -16.17
CA GLN A 196 4.45 9.49 -14.86
C GLN A 196 3.83 8.14 -14.48
N ALA A 197 2.65 8.08 -13.91
CA ALA A 197 2.08 6.88 -13.33
C ALA A 197 2.00 5.68 -14.32
N ASP A 198 1.59 5.92 -15.56
CA ASP A 198 1.56 4.90 -16.62
C ASP A 198 2.96 4.36 -16.92
N ILE A 199 3.95 5.27 -16.98
CA ILE A 199 5.34 4.88 -17.21
C ILE A 199 5.91 4.12 -16.00
N HIS A 200 5.58 4.54 -14.77
CA HIS A 200 5.98 3.80 -13.56
C HIS A 200 5.42 2.38 -13.57
N TYR A 201 4.11 2.23 -13.85
CA TYR A 201 3.46 0.93 -13.94
C TYR A 201 4.10 0.04 -15.01
N ASN A 202 4.30 0.57 -16.22
CA ASN A 202 4.88 -0.16 -17.34
C ASN A 202 6.39 -0.46 -17.18
N SER A 203 7.12 0.35 -16.38
CA SER A 203 8.55 0.14 -16.10
C SER A 203 8.80 -0.81 -14.93
N THR A 204 7.79 -1.09 -14.12
CA THR A 204 7.86 -2.14 -13.09
C THR A 204 7.78 -3.51 -13.76
N PRO A 205 8.64 -4.49 -13.38
CA PRO A 205 8.67 -5.80 -13.99
C PRO A 205 7.30 -6.50 -14.02
N GLU A 206 7.08 -7.34 -15.03
CA GLU A 206 5.83 -8.10 -15.18
C GLU A 206 5.62 -9.12 -14.05
N GLU A 207 6.69 -9.64 -13.48
CA GLU A 207 6.68 -10.55 -12.34
C GLU A 207 6.43 -9.89 -10.99
N THR A 208 6.39 -8.55 -10.95
CA THR A 208 6.10 -7.79 -9.73
C THR A 208 4.60 -7.49 -9.65
N ASP A 209 3.99 -7.86 -8.54
CA ASP A 209 2.60 -7.51 -8.25
C ASP A 209 2.43 -5.99 -8.22
N LYS A 210 1.53 -5.46 -9.05
CA LYS A 210 1.37 -4.02 -9.23
C LYS A 210 -0.08 -3.64 -9.48
N LEU A 211 -0.46 -2.48 -8.93
CA LEU A 211 -1.76 -1.87 -9.10
C LEU A 211 -1.59 -0.38 -9.40
N LEU A 212 -2.19 0.08 -10.50
CA LEU A 212 -2.38 1.50 -10.81
C LEU A 212 -3.84 1.87 -10.59
N PHE A 213 -4.07 2.87 -9.74
CA PHE A 213 -5.39 3.43 -9.47
C PHE A 213 -5.39 4.93 -9.77
N GLU A 214 -6.01 5.32 -10.88
CA GLU A 214 -6.17 6.71 -11.26
C GLU A 214 -7.49 7.26 -10.72
N VAL A 215 -7.40 8.29 -9.88
CA VAL A 215 -8.59 8.92 -9.26
C VAL A 215 -9.28 9.84 -10.25
N GLU A 216 -10.57 9.61 -10.48
CA GLU A 216 -11.39 10.44 -11.37
C GLU A 216 -11.41 11.90 -10.89
N ASN A 217 -11.20 12.83 -11.82
CA ASN A 217 -11.09 14.27 -11.56
C ASN A 217 -10.01 14.68 -10.52
N GLY A 218 -9.13 13.74 -10.10
CA GLY A 218 -8.07 13.99 -9.12
C GLY A 218 -6.99 14.92 -9.67
N TYR A 219 -6.46 15.80 -8.80
CA TYR A 219 -5.28 16.63 -9.05
C TYR A 219 -4.07 16.06 -8.32
N HIS A 220 -2.90 16.68 -8.46
CA HIS A 220 -1.64 16.21 -7.87
C HIS A 220 -1.70 15.91 -6.36
N SER A 221 -2.47 16.65 -5.60
CA SER A 221 -2.61 16.48 -4.16
C SER A 221 -3.68 15.46 -3.73
N VAL A 222 -4.36 14.81 -4.68
CA VAL A 222 -5.49 13.91 -4.35
C VAL A 222 -5.08 12.78 -3.41
N ALA A 223 -3.84 12.31 -3.51
CA ALA A 223 -3.30 11.22 -2.68
C ALA A 223 -2.50 11.70 -1.45
N ASN A 224 -2.49 12.99 -1.13
CA ASN A 224 -1.80 13.51 0.07
C ASN A 224 -2.44 13.05 1.39
N SER A 225 -3.68 12.60 1.34
CA SER A 225 -4.46 12.16 2.51
C SER A 225 -5.24 10.88 2.17
N PRO A 226 -5.45 9.99 3.14
CA PRO A 226 -6.32 8.82 2.97
C PRO A 226 -7.78 9.19 2.64
N THR A 227 -8.18 10.44 2.86
CA THR A 227 -9.53 10.94 2.54
C THR A 227 -9.71 11.33 1.07
N GLY A 228 -8.64 11.33 0.27
CA GLY A 228 -8.71 11.63 -1.16
C GLY A 228 -9.61 10.66 -1.92
N GLY A 229 -10.20 11.12 -3.04
CA GLY A 229 -11.14 10.33 -3.83
C GLY A 229 -12.32 9.81 -2.99
N ASN A 230 -12.93 10.67 -2.19
CA ASN A 230 -14.00 10.30 -1.26
C ASN A 230 -13.62 9.17 -0.27
N GLY A 231 -12.32 9.08 0.08
CA GLY A 231 -11.79 8.08 1.01
C GLY A 231 -11.38 6.76 0.35
N VAL A 232 -11.59 6.58 -0.96
CA VAL A 232 -11.18 5.34 -1.65
C VAL A 232 -9.67 5.12 -1.60
N ILE A 233 -8.88 6.20 -1.70
CA ILE A 233 -7.41 6.11 -1.63
C ILE A 233 -6.96 5.44 -0.32
N GLY A 234 -7.51 5.84 0.82
CA GLY A 234 -7.20 5.22 2.11
C GLY A 234 -7.54 3.75 2.15
N LYS A 235 -8.73 3.38 1.66
CA LYS A 235 -9.20 1.98 1.64
C LYS A 235 -8.33 1.09 0.75
N VAL A 236 -8.00 1.56 -0.46
CA VAL A 236 -7.14 0.83 -1.39
C VAL A 236 -5.73 0.68 -0.85
N ALA A 237 -5.14 1.77 -0.32
CA ALA A 237 -3.81 1.75 0.26
C ALA A 237 -3.73 0.82 1.50
N LEU A 238 -4.72 0.87 2.37
CA LEU A 238 -4.80 -0.02 3.53
C LEU A 238 -4.92 -1.48 3.09
N SER A 239 -5.80 -1.79 2.14
CA SER A 239 -5.96 -3.14 1.61
C SER A 239 -4.65 -3.68 1.01
N TRP A 240 -3.91 -2.81 0.30
CA TRP A 240 -2.59 -3.15 -0.25
C TRP A 240 -1.57 -3.51 0.84
N ILE A 241 -1.45 -2.68 1.88
CA ILE A 241 -0.53 -2.94 3.00
C ILE A 241 -0.95 -4.20 3.77
N LYS A 242 -2.25 -4.38 4.03
CA LYS A 242 -2.74 -5.58 4.71
C LYS A 242 -2.45 -6.85 3.90
N LEU A 243 -2.67 -6.84 2.58
CA LEU A 243 -2.39 -7.98 1.72
C LEU A 243 -0.89 -8.29 1.63
N TYR A 244 -0.09 -7.32 1.20
CA TYR A 244 1.30 -7.59 0.82
C TYR A 244 2.30 -7.48 1.97
N VAL A 245 2.06 -6.61 2.94
CA VAL A 245 2.98 -6.41 4.06
C VAL A 245 2.59 -7.27 5.25
N GLU A 246 1.32 -7.29 5.64
CA GLU A 246 0.85 -8.16 6.73
C GLU A 246 0.54 -9.60 6.30
N LYS A 247 0.53 -9.88 4.98
CA LYS A 247 0.22 -11.21 4.41
C LYS A 247 -1.18 -11.69 4.77
N ASN A 248 -2.17 -10.79 4.73
CA ASN A 248 -3.56 -11.09 5.00
C ASN A 248 -4.38 -11.16 3.70
N ASP A 249 -4.58 -12.37 3.20
CA ASP A 249 -5.25 -12.63 1.93
C ASP A 249 -6.73 -12.20 1.91
N CYS A 250 -7.35 -11.96 3.07
CA CYS A 250 -8.73 -11.46 3.16
C CYS A 250 -8.93 -10.09 2.50
N TYR A 251 -7.84 -9.33 2.31
CA TYR A 251 -7.91 -8.02 1.65
C TYR A 251 -7.81 -8.09 0.11
N CYS A 252 -7.41 -9.24 -0.44
CA CYS A 252 -7.25 -9.39 -1.89
C CYS A 252 -8.54 -9.16 -2.69
N PRO A 253 -9.71 -9.67 -2.29
CA PRO A 253 -10.97 -9.41 -2.99
C PRO A 253 -11.32 -7.93 -3.08
N LEU A 254 -10.91 -7.12 -2.10
CA LEU A 254 -11.16 -5.68 -2.10
C LEU A 254 -10.38 -4.96 -3.21
N LEU A 255 -9.26 -5.53 -3.64
CA LEU A 255 -8.39 -4.95 -4.68
C LEU A 255 -8.76 -5.41 -6.09
N THR A 256 -9.58 -6.44 -6.23
CA THR A 256 -9.97 -7.01 -7.54
C THR A 256 -11.45 -6.84 -7.83
N GLU A 257 -12.32 -7.46 -7.06
CA GLU A 257 -13.74 -7.53 -7.36
C GLU A 257 -14.47 -6.20 -7.13
N ASN A 258 -14.28 -5.59 -5.96
CA ASN A 258 -15.01 -4.37 -5.61
C ASN A 258 -14.47 -3.12 -6.32
N LEU A 259 -13.15 -3.03 -6.52
CA LEU A 259 -12.54 -1.89 -7.21
C LEU A 259 -12.77 -1.93 -8.71
N LEU A 260 -12.69 -3.12 -9.31
CA LEU A 260 -12.75 -3.25 -10.77
C LEU A 260 -14.16 -3.33 -11.31
N LEU A 261 -15.11 -3.84 -10.51
CA LEU A 261 -16.50 -3.99 -10.94
C LEU A 261 -17.33 -2.72 -10.72
N ASN A 262 -16.98 -1.88 -9.72
CA ASN A 262 -17.68 -0.64 -9.40
C ASN A 262 -16.71 0.51 -9.02
N PRO A 263 -15.78 0.92 -9.87
CA PRO A 263 -14.80 1.96 -9.54
C PRO A 263 -15.40 3.37 -9.74
N THR A 264 -16.37 3.77 -8.90
CA THR A 264 -17.04 5.08 -9.05
C THR A 264 -16.11 6.27 -8.88
N GLU A 265 -14.98 6.10 -8.19
CA GLU A 265 -13.98 7.12 -7.93
C GLU A 265 -12.72 6.96 -8.81
N ALA A 266 -12.69 5.98 -9.70
CA ALA A 266 -11.57 5.71 -10.59
C ALA A 266 -11.89 6.05 -12.04
N SER A 267 -10.97 6.77 -12.71
CA SER A 267 -10.98 6.95 -14.17
C SER A 267 -10.24 5.83 -14.89
N LYS A 268 -9.28 5.17 -14.19
CA LYS A 268 -8.53 4.04 -14.71
C LYS A 268 -8.06 3.15 -13.56
N VAL A 269 -8.13 1.84 -13.77
CA VAL A 269 -7.52 0.82 -12.89
C VAL A 269 -6.81 -0.20 -13.76
N GLU A 270 -5.51 -0.42 -13.51
CA GLU A 270 -4.72 -1.48 -14.12
C GLU A 270 -4.04 -2.28 -13.02
N TYR A 271 -4.01 -3.61 -13.14
CA TYR A 271 -3.35 -4.46 -12.15
C TYR A 271 -2.74 -5.70 -12.79
N ASN A 272 -1.72 -6.23 -12.13
CA ASN A 272 -1.05 -7.48 -12.48
C ASN A 272 -0.71 -8.24 -11.20
N PHE A 273 -1.68 -8.94 -10.65
CA PHE A 273 -1.56 -9.88 -9.54
C PHE A 273 -2.78 -10.79 -9.51
N GLU A 274 -2.64 -11.94 -8.85
CA GLU A 274 -3.72 -12.92 -8.67
C GLU A 274 -4.04 -13.07 -7.17
N CYS A 275 -5.34 -13.21 -6.85
CA CYS A 275 -5.78 -13.53 -5.51
C CYS A 275 -5.96 -15.04 -5.38
N GLU A 276 -5.03 -15.72 -4.75
CA GLU A 276 -5.24 -17.10 -4.33
C GLU A 276 -6.15 -17.13 -3.09
N LEU A 277 -7.46 -17.17 -3.29
CA LEU A 277 -8.37 -17.47 -2.21
C LEU A 277 -8.14 -18.91 -1.75
N LEU A 278 -7.50 -19.11 -0.62
CA LEU A 278 -7.27 -20.41 -0.03
C LEU A 278 -8.61 -21.17 0.11
N GLY A 279 -8.89 -22.09 -0.81
CA GLY A 279 -9.98 -23.06 -0.72
C GLY A 279 -11.15 -22.91 -1.70
N ILE A 280 -11.18 -21.91 -2.56
CA ILE A 280 -12.13 -21.87 -3.68
C ILE A 280 -11.32 -22.01 -4.98
N ASN A 281 -11.27 -23.23 -5.53
CA ASN A 281 -10.90 -23.43 -6.94
C ASN A 281 -11.99 -22.77 -7.80
N THR A 282 -11.91 -21.47 -8.01
CA THR A 282 -12.62 -20.84 -9.10
C THR A 282 -11.88 -21.23 -10.39
N THR A 283 -12.23 -22.38 -10.96
CA THR A 283 -12.00 -22.58 -12.38
C THR A 283 -12.73 -21.44 -13.06
N GLN A 284 -11.97 -20.43 -13.50
CA GLN A 284 -12.48 -19.39 -14.39
C GLN A 284 -13.00 -20.07 -15.65
N GLN A 285 -14.28 -20.42 -15.67
CA GLN A 285 -14.97 -20.67 -16.90
C GLN A 285 -15.22 -19.31 -17.54
N SER A 286 -14.36 -18.95 -18.49
CA SER A 286 -14.58 -17.76 -19.32
C SER A 286 -15.87 -17.96 -20.10
N ILE A 287 -16.97 -17.42 -19.61
CA ILE A 287 -18.24 -17.37 -20.35
C ILE A 287 -18.09 -16.24 -21.38
N LYS A 288 -17.74 -16.58 -22.61
CA LYS A 288 -17.82 -15.63 -23.71
C LYS A 288 -19.28 -15.46 -24.11
N VAL A 289 -19.91 -14.40 -23.65
CA VAL A 289 -21.22 -13.99 -24.14
C VAL A 289 -21.02 -13.18 -25.41
N TYR A 290 -21.34 -13.77 -26.56
CA TYR A 290 -21.41 -13.02 -27.83
C TYR A 290 -22.75 -12.29 -27.88
N PRO A 291 -22.82 -11.09 -28.50
CA PRO A 291 -24.09 -10.42 -28.68
C PRO A 291 -25.02 -11.32 -29.51
N ASN A 292 -26.09 -11.76 -28.89
CA ASN A 292 -27.14 -12.52 -29.56
C ASN A 292 -28.22 -11.53 -30.04
N PRO A 293 -28.52 -11.46 -31.34
CA PRO A 293 -29.53 -10.55 -31.86
C PRO A 293 -30.99 -10.98 -31.55
N THR A 294 -31.22 -12.01 -30.77
CA THR A 294 -32.58 -12.51 -30.46
C THR A 294 -33.08 -12.04 -29.09
N ASN A 295 -34.26 -11.45 -29.07
CA ASN A 295 -34.84 -10.70 -27.97
C ASN A 295 -35.33 -11.52 -26.77
N ASN A 296 -35.17 -12.85 -26.63
CA ASN A 296 -35.93 -13.56 -25.59
C ASN A 296 -35.29 -14.77 -24.89
N LEU A 297 -34.14 -15.30 -25.20
CA LEU A 297 -33.54 -16.42 -24.45
C LEU A 297 -32.02 -16.52 -24.67
N ILE A 298 -31.24 -16.53 -23.60
CA ILE A 298 -29.83 -16.91 -23.61
C ILE A 298 -29.72 -18.36 -23.13
N ASN A 299 -29.32 -19.27 -24.01
CA ASN A 299 -29.02 -20.65 -23.63
C ASN A 299 -27.54 -20.73 -23.24
N LEU A 300 -27.26 -20.92 -21.95
CA LEU A 300 -25.93 -21.18 -21.43
C LEU A 300 -25.71 -22.70 -21.43
N LYS A 301 -24.71 -23.17 -22.18
CA LYS A 301 -24.23 -24.55 -22.13
C LYS A 301 -22.98 -24.58 -21.24
N ILE A 302 -23.15 -25.13 -20.04
CA ILE A 302 -22.02 -25.39 -19.13
C ILE A 302 -21.51 -26.79 -19.47
N ASN A 303 -20.27 -26.90 -19.89
CA ASN A 303 -19.61 -28.19 -20.02
C ASN A 303 -18.99 -28.52 -18.66
N GLU A 304 -19.55 -29.45 -17.94
CA GLU A 304 -18.90 -30.11 -16.80
C GLU A 304 -17.86 -31.11 -17.37
N ASN A 305 -16.61 -30.95 -16.97
CA ASN A 305 -15.55 -31.96 -17.14
C ASN A 305 -15.35 -32.68 -15.80
#